data_4d22e3aa416bcbabd9e020fbe9b4a0e4
#
_entry.id   4d22e3aa416bcbabd9e020fbe9b4a0e4
#
_cell.length_a   1.000
_cell.length_b   1.000
_cell.length_c   1.000
_cell.angle_alpha   90.00
_cell.angle_beta   90.00
_cell.angle_gamma   90.00
#
_symmetry.space_group_name_H-M   'P 1'
#
loop_
_entity.id
_entity.type
_entity.pdbx_description
1 polymer ?
#
loop_
_entity_poly.entity_id
_entity_poly.type
_entity_poly.pdbx_seq_one_letter_code
_entity_poly.pdbx_strand_id
1 'polypeptide(L)'
;APSDLGQVTVTGIRASLQSSLNKKRENDNIVDVVTAEDIGKFPDSNLAESLQRIPGVSIDRDAGEGRNITIRGLGSDFTRVRINNIEALATTGGTDSSGGNNRSRGFDFNVFASELFQSITVRKSNSADVEEGSLGATVDLQTSRPFDFKGFQSMVSVKGGYNDVTGNIDPRAAFLLSNTFADRTIGVLVSGAISQRHVLEEGFRTVRWDNGASSGGFCAPTGVTPANPTNSTATT
;
A
#
# COMPACT_ATOMS: atom_id res chain seq x y z
N ALA A 1 -21.70 -6.91 -49.29
CA ALA A 1 -21.66 -7.64 -48.04
C ALA A 1 -20.77 -6.85 -47.06
N PRO A 2 -21.25 -6.45 -45.88
CA PRO A 2 -20.38 -5.86 -44.90
C PRO A 2 -19.40 -6.94 -44.40
N SER A 3 -18.13 -6.68 -44.56
CA SER A 3 -17.06 -7.52 -43.99
C SER A 3 -17.24 -7.53 -42.50
N ASP A 4 -17.46 -8.71 -41.93
CA ASP A 4 -17.45 -8.99 -40.51
C ASP A 4 -16.04 -8.68 -39.99
N LEU A 5 -15.87 -7.48 -39.51
CA LEU A 5 -14.66 -7.09 -38.82
C LEU A 5 -14.70 -7.86 -37.48
N GLY A 6 -13.95 -8.95 -37.43
CA GLY A 6 -13.84 -9.81 -36.28
C GLY A 6 -13.71 -8.98 -34.99
N GLN A 7 -14.55 -9.31 -34.02
CA GLN A 7 -14.63 -8.63 -32.75
C GLN A 7 -13.24 -8.63 -32.09
N VAL A 8 -12.55 -7.50 -32.14
CA VAL A 8 -11.26 -7.32 -31.44
C VAL A 8 -11.55 -7.31 -29.94
N THR A 9 -11.39 -8.44 -29.31
CA THR A 9 -11.46 -8.53 -27.85
C THR A 9 -10.22 -7.85 -27.29
N VAL A 10 -10.35 -6.62 -26.86
CA VAL A 10 -9.28 -5.90 -26.17
C VAL A 10 -9.21 -6.45 -24.75
N THR A 11 -8.38 -7.47 -24.56
CA THR A 11 -8.02 -8.00 -23.25
C THR A 11 -6.90 -7.15 -22.65
N GLY A 12 -7.02 -6.75 -21.41
CA GLY A 12 -5.97 -6.02 -20.72
C GLY A 12 -6.47 -4.80 -19.94
N ILE A 13 -5.63 -3.81 -19.77
CA ILE A 13 -5.88 -2.57 -18.97
C ILE A 13 -7.25 -1.94 -19.30
N ARG A 14 -7.68 -1.98 -20.56
CA ARG A 14 -8.97 -1.41 -20.95
C ARG A 14 -10.18 -2.15 -20.36
N ALA A 15 -10.12 -3.49 -20.31
CA ALA A 15 -11.18 -4.29 -19.70
C ALA A 15 -11.23 -4.07 -18.19
N SER A 16 -10.09 -3.98 -17.55
CA SER A 16 -9.94 -3.67 -16.14
C SER A 16 -10.50 -2.29 -15.79
N LEU A 17 -10.13 -1.26 -16.53
CA LEU A 17 -10.67 0.10 -16.35
C LEU A 17 -12.19 0.13 -16.54
N GLN A 18 -12.71 -0.60 -17.54
CA GLN A 18 -14.15 -0.69 -17.77
C GLN A 18 -14.86 -1.38 -16.61
N SER A 19 -14.28 -2.46 -16.07
CA SER A 19 -14.80 -3.15 -14.90
C SER A 19 -14.82 -2.24 -13.67
N SER A 20 -13.73 -1.49 -13.44
CA SER A 20 -13.63 -0.53 -12.34
C SER A 20 -14.66 0.60 -12.46
N LEU A 21 -14.88 1.11 -13.69
CA LEU A 21 -15.90 2.11 -13.96
C LEU A 21 -17.32 1.57 -13.76
N ASN A 22 -17.59 0.33 -14.15
CA ASN A 22 -18.90 -0.29 -13.95
C ASN A 22 -19.17 -0.47 -12.46
N LYS A 23 -18.23 -0.99 -11.69
CA LYS A 23 -18.35 -1.09 -10.24
C LYS A 23 -18.61 0.26 -9.58
N LYS A 24 -17.97 1.33 -10.07
CA LYS A 24 -18.22 2.69 -9.59
C LYS A 24 -19.63 3.19 -9.91
N ARG A 25 -20.19 2.84 -11.08
CA ARG A 25 -21.55 3.23 -11.49
C ARG A 25 -22.65 2.45 -10.77
N GLU A 26 -22.38 1.20 -10.42
CA GLU A 26 -23.32 0.30 -9.75
C GLU A 26 -23.41 0.52 -8.24
N ASN A 27 -22.45 1.25 -7.66
CA ASN A 27 -22.46 1.58 -6.25
C ASN A 27 -23.18 2.91 -5.97
N ASP A 28 -24.03 2.92 -4.97
CA ASP A 28 -24.69 4.14 -4.46
C ASP A 28 -23.72 5.07 -3.73
N ASN A 29 -22.55 4.56 -3.38
CA ASN A 29 -21.52 5.27 -2.64
C ASN A 29 -20.39 5.76 -3.56
N ILE A 30 -19.63 6.74 -3.07
CA ILE A 30 -18.42 7.19 -3.75
C ILE A 30 -17.32 6.15 -3.55
N VAL A 31 -17.13 5.29 -4.55
CA VAL A 31 -16.11 4.25 -4.54
C VAL A 31 -15.16 4.39 -5.72
N ASP A 32 -13.92 4.01 -5.50
CA ASP A 32 -12.94 3.81 -6.57
C ASP A 32 -12.36 2.40 -6.43
N VAL A 33 -12.17 1.72 -7.56
CA VAL A 33 -11.73 0.32 -7.58
C VAL A 33 -10.50 0.18 -8.46
N VAL A 34 -9.49 -0.51 -7.95
CA VAL A 34 -8.31 -0.97 -8.70
C VAL A 34 -8.36 -2.49 -8.75
N THR A 35 -8.26 -3.08 -9.93
CA THR A 35 -8.35 -4.54 -10.12
C THR A 35 -6.97 -5.15 -10.29
N ALA A 36 -6.86 -6.47 -10.12
CA ALA A 36 -5.61 -7.23 -10.18
C ALA A 36 -4.87 -7.08 -11.52
N GLU A 37 -5.60 -6.93 -12.62
CA GLU A 37 -4.96 -6.71 -13.92
C GLU A 37 -4.19 -5.40 -13.97
N ASP A 38 -4.68 -4.38 -13.27
CA ASP A 38 -3.97 -3.11 -13.12
C ASP A 38 -2.81 -3.24 -12.13
N ILE A 39 -3.02 -3.92 -11.01
CA ILE A 39 -2.00 -4.16 -10.00
C ILE A 39 -0.81 -4.94 -10.56
N GLY A 40 -1.08 -5.98 -11.37
CA GLY A 40 -0.03 -6.86 -11.90
C GLY A 40 0.75 -6.30 -13.08
N LYS A 41 0.18 -5.36 -13.84
CA LYS A 41 0.78 -4.81 -15.07
C LYS A 41 1.63 -3.57 -14.85
N PHE A 42 1.42 -2.90 -13.73
CA PHE A 42 2.24 -1.75 -13.39
C PHE A 42 3.46 -2.16 -12.56
N PRO A 43 4.58 -1.48 -12.71
CA PRO A 43 5.80 -1.75 -11.95
C PRO A 43 5.71 -1.22 -10.51
N ASP A 44 4.52 -1.31 -9.90
CA ASP A 44 4.32 -0.84 -8.54
C ASP A 44 5.06 -1.73 -7.56
N SER A 45 5.79 -1.11 -6.66
CA SER A 45 6.57 -1.83 -5.65
C SER A 45 5.67 -2.45 -4.59
N ASN A 46 4.54 -1.79 -4.29
CA ASN A 46 3.60 -2.25 -3.27
C ASN A 46 2.17 -1.75 -3.51
N LEU A 47 1.26 -2.16 -2.64
CA LEU A 47 -0.16 -1.79 -2.70
C LEU A 47 -0.41 -0.28 -2.58
N ALA A 48 0.37 0.43 -1.76
CA ALA A 48 0.20 1.87 -1.58
C ALA A 48 0.43 2.63 -2.89
N GLU A 49 1.42 2.23 -3.68
CA GLU A 49 1.71 2.84 -4.97
C GLU A 49 0.57 2.63 -5.98
N SER A 50 -0.03 1.46 -5.98
CA SER A 50 -1.23 1.20 -6.79
C SER A 50 -2.40 2.10 -6.40
N LEU A 51 -2.56 2.38 -5.10
CA LEU A 51 -3.61 3.25 -4.57
C LEU A 51 -3.37 4.74 -4.88
N GLN A 52 -2.13 5.16 -5.09
CA GLN A 52 -1.82 6.56 -5.43
C GLN A 52 -2.47 7.02 -6.74
N ARG A 53 -2.87 6.10 -7.62
CA ARG A 53 -3.59 6.42 -8.86
C ARG A 53 -5.04 6.84 -8.63
N ILE A 54 -5.57 6.57 -7.45
CA ILE A 54 -6.93 6.95 -7.08
C ILE A 54 -6.95 8.44 -6.73
N PRO A 55 -7.82 9.24 -7.34
CA PRO A 55 -7.92 10.67 -7.03
C PRO A 55 -8.16 10.92 -5.54
N GLY A 56 -7.39 11.83 -4.95
CA GLY A 56 -7.49 12.18 -3.52
C GLY A 56 -6.83 11.18 -2.57
N VAL A 57 -6.04 10.25 -3.09
CA VAL A 57 -5.16 9.39 -2.30
C VAL A 57 -3.72 9.86 -2.48
N SER A 58 -3.02 10.07 -1.39
CA SER A 58 -1.58 10.27 -1.34
C SER A 58 -0.92 9.21 -0.47
N ILE A 59 0.34 8.97 -0.70
CA ILE A 59 1.10 7.97 0.06
C ILE A 59 2.18 8.64 0.88
N ASP A 60 2.35 8.14 2.08
CA ASP A 60 3.47 8.51 2.94
C ASP A 60 4.56 7.45 2.77
N ARG A 61 5.76 7.93 2.45
CA ARG A 61 6.91 7.07 2.17
C ARG A 61 7.82 7.01 3.38
N ASP A 62 8.27 5.79 3.67
CA ASP A 62 9.33 5.54 4.63
C ASP A 62 10.37 4.61 3.99
N ALA A 63 11.63 4.94 4.14
CA ALA A 63 12.72 4.22 3.46
C ALA A 63 12.52 4.11 1.92
N GLY A 64 11.93 5.14 1.28
CA GLY A 64 11.66 5.18 -0.16
C GLY A 64 10.45 4.37 -0.63
N GLU A 65 9.74 3.66 0.24
CA GLU A 65 8.51 2.92 -0.10
C GLU A 65 7.26 3.55 0.50
N GLY A 66 6.14 3.44 -0.24
CA GLY A 66 4.84 3.80 0.29
C GLY A 66 4.42 2.83 1.39
N ARG A 67 4.29 3.32 2.62
CA ARG A 67 3.86 2.50 3.77
C ARG A 67 2.44 2.81 4.17
N ASN A 68 2.11 4.07 4.28
CA ASN A 68 0.81 4.53 4.71
C ASN A 68 0.13 5.32 3.59
N ILE A 69 -1.19 5.43 3.68
CA ILE A 69 -1.98 6.24 2.75
C ILE A 69 -2.72 7.33 3.51
N THR A 70 -2.81 8.48 2.86
CA THR A 70 -3.60 9.62 3.29
C THR A 70 -4.72 9.83 2.28
N ILE A 71 -5.96 9.85 2.72
CA ILE A 71 -7.13 10.00 1.85
C ILE A 71 -7.88 11.28 2.20
N ARG A 72 -8.13 12.12 1.18
CA ARG A 72 -8.77 13.43 1.34
C ARG A 72 -8.05 14.36 2.34
N GLY A 73 -6.73 14.23 2.46
CA GLY A 73 -5.93 15.00 3.40
C GLY A 73 -5.99 14.51 4.85
N LEU A 74 -6.72 13.43 5.13
CA LEU A 74 -6.76 12.80 6.45
C LEU A 74 -5.72 11.68 6.52
N GLY A 75 -4.88 11.71 7.53
CA GLY A 75 -3.80 10.75 7.72
C GLY A 75 -4.28 9.31 7.88
N SER A 76 -3.33 8.39 7.89
CA SER A 76 -3.60 6.94 7.90
C SER A 76 -4.46 6.48 9.07
N ASP A 77 -4.42 7.16 10.22
CA ASP A 77 -5.23 6.83 11.40
C ASP A 77 -6.74 7.00 11.20
N PHE A 78 -7.13 7.80 10.20
CA PHE A 78 -8.52 8.03 9.83
C PHE A 78 -9.01 7.12 8.71
N THR A 79 -8.15 6.23 8.23
CA THR A 79 -8.46 5.26 7.18
C THR A 79 -8.54 3.86 7.77
N ARG A 80 -9.66 3.18 7.51
CA ARG A 80 -9.84 1.79 7.91
C ARG A 80 -9.47 0.87 6.75
N VAL A 81 -8.71 -0.17 7.03
CA VAL A 81 -8.35 -1.18 6.04
C VAL A 81 -8.96 -2.52 6.44
N ARG A 82 -9.60 -3.19 5.49
CA ARG A 82 -10.18 -4.52 5.69
C ARG A 82 -9.62 -5.48 4.64
N ILE A 83 -9.34 -6.70 5.08
CA ILE A 83 -8.95 -7.81 4.21
C ILE A 83 -10.09 -8.81 4.22
N ASN A 84 -10.70 -9.06 3.07
CA ASN A 84 -11.88 -9.93 2.94
C ASN A 84 -13.00 -9.58 3.91
N ASN A 85 -13.28 -8.29 4.07
CA ASN A 85 -14.27 -7.69 4.97
C ASN A 85 -13.95 -7.78 6.48
N ILE A 86 -12.78 -8.27 6.86
CA ILE A 86 -12.31 -8.28 8.25
C ILE A 86 -11.32 -7.13 8.44
N GLU A 87 -11.48 -6.36 9.51
CA GLU A 87 -10.54 -5.27 9.82
C GLU A 87 -9.13 -5.81 9.98
N ALA A 88 -8.21 -5.24 9.21
CA ALA A 88 -6.80 -5.56 9.31
C ALA A 88 -6.20 -4.79 10.48
N LEU A 89 -5.58 -5.51 11.40
CA LEU A 89 -4.86 -4.89 12.51
C LEU A 89 -3.67 -4.12 11.98
N ALA A 90 -3.45 -2.94 12.53
CA ALA A 90 -2.26 -2.16 12.28
C ALA A 90 -1.05 -2.87 12.91
N THR A 91 -0.24 -3.50 12.09
CA THR A 91 1.02 -4.12 12.51
C THR A 91 2.20 -3.25 12.12
N THR A 92 2.10 -1.96 12.31
CA THR A 92 3.24 -1.08 12.11
C THR A 92 4.26 -1.35 13.20
N GLY A 93 5.11 -2.35 12.99
CA GLY A 93 6.27 -2.63 13.84
C GLY A 93 7.39 -1.60 13.67
N GLY A 94 7.13 -0.48 12.99
CA GLY A 94 8.05 0.62 12.82
C GLY A 94 8.07 1.52 14.06
N THR A 95 9.24 1.96 14.44
CA THR A 95 9.40 3.14 15.29
C THR A 95 9.09 4.36 14.45
N ASP A 96 8.37 5.32 15.01
CA ASP A 96 8.27 6.63 14.37
C ASP A 96 9.66 7.29 14.29
N SER A 97 9.77 8.39 13.53
CA SER A 97 11.03 9.13 13.40
C SER A 97 11.62 9.63 14.73
N SER A 98 10.87 9.54 15.83
CA SER A 98 11.31 9.88 17.18
C SER A 98 11.79 8.66 17.97
N GLY A 99 11.77 7.47 17.39
CA GLY A 99 12.16 6.23 18.05
C GLY A 99 11.11 5.68 19.02
N GLY A 100 9.93 6.30 19.09
CA GLY A 100 8.80 5.83 19.87
C GLY A 100 8.08 4.63 19.21
N ASN A 101 7.38 3.84 20.01
CA ASN A 101 6.48 2.83 19.47
C ASN A 101 5.37 3.50 18.67
N ASN A 102 5.14 3.03 17.45
CA ASN A 102 4.02 3.49 16.67
C ASN A 102 2.71 3.09 17.36
N ARG A 103 1.97 4.09 17.79
CA ARG A 103 0.63 3.92 18.39
C ARG A 103 -0.48 4.26 17.42
N SER A 104 -0.14 4.41 16.13
CA SER A 104 -1.11 4.76 15.12
C SER A 104 -2.00 3.57 14.78
N ARG A 105 -3.19 3.85 14.27
CA ARG A 105 -4.12 2.86 13.72
C ARG A 105 -3.88 2.63 12.23
N GLY A 106 -2.89 3.30 11.67
CA GLY A 106 -2.55 3.22 10.26
C GLY A 106 -2.12 1.82 9.86
N PHE A 107 -2.58 1.37 8.71
CA PHE A 107 -2.21 0.09 8.12
C PHE A 107 -0.93 0.26 7.29
N ASP A 108 0.03 -0.63 7.49
CA ASP A 108 1.25 -0.68 6.68
C ASP A 108 1.02 -1.55 5.44
N PHE A 109 0.91 -0.89 4.29
CA PHE A 109 0.68 -1.55 3.01
C PHE A 109 1.88 -2.35 2.49
N ASN A 110 3.01 -2.24 3.15
CA ASN A 110 4.23 -2.97 2.79
C ASN A 110 4.27 -4.41 3.32
N VAL A 111 3.38 -4.74 4.27
CA VAL A 111 3.31 -6.07 4.88
C VAL A 111 2.85 -7.14 3.89
N PHE A 112 2.04 -6.76 2.90
CA PHE A 112 1.46 -7.70 1.95
C PHE A 112 1.92 -7.44 0.53
N ALA A 113 2.24 -8.49 -0.18
CA ALA A 113 2.53 -8.41 -1.60
C ALA A 113 1.26 -8.06 -2.41
N SER A 114 1.39 -7.13 -3.33
CA SER A 114 0.28 -6.66 -4.17
C SER A 114 -0.35 -7.80 -5.00
N GLU A 115 0.45 -8.78 -5.37
CA GLU A 115 0.05 -9.92 -6.19
C GLU A 115 -0.95 -10.88 -5.50
N LEU A 116 -1.11 -10.76 -4.18
CA LEU A 116 -2.06 -11.57 -3.43
C LEU A 116 -3.51 -11.09 -3.55
N PHE A 117 -3.71 -9.85 -4.00
CA PHE A 117 -5.02 -9.23 -4.04
C PHE A 117 -5.60 -9.16 -5.46
N GLN A 118 -6.88 -9.50 -5.57
CA GLN A 118 -7.65 -9.42 -6.81
C GLN A 118 -8.21 -8.03 -7.06
N SER A 119 -8.59 -7.34 -6.02
CA SER A 119 -9.09 -5.96 -6.13
C SER A 119 -8.90 -5.18 -4.85
N ILE A 120 -8.77 -3.88 -5.02
CA ILE A 120 -8.74 -2.90 -3.96
C ILE A 120 -9.89 -1.94 -4.20
N THR A 121 -10.77 -1.81 -3.24
CA THR A 121 -11.90 -0.87 -3.28
C THR A 121 -11.71 0.20 -2.22
N VAL A 122 -11.67 1.45 -2.63
CA VAL A 122 -11.59 2.60 -1.73
C VAL A 122 -12.98 3.24 -1.64
N ARG A 123 -13.62 3.11 -0.48
CA ARG A 123 -14.92 3.70 -0.17
C ARG A 123 -14.71 5.04 0.50
N LYS A 124 -15.06 6.09 -0.20
CA LYS A 124 -14.89 7.48 0.28
C LYS A 124 -16.13 8.04 0.97
N SER A 125 -17.26 7.36 0.88
CA SER A 125 -18.47 7.67 1.64
C SER A 125 -18.90 6.45 2.45
N ASN A 126 -19.50 6.70 3.60
CA ASN A 126 -20.01 5.65 4.47
C ASN A 126 -21.38 5.18 3.96
N SER A 127 -21.67 3.91 4.22
CA SER A 127 -22.95 3.29 3.97
C SER A 127 -23.30 2.36 5.13
N ALA A 128 -24.57 2.02 5.28
CA ALA A 128 -25.04 1.24 6.41
C ALA A 128 -24.49 -0.20 6.46
N ASP A 129 -24.00 -0.70 5.32
CA ASP A 129 -23.35 -2.02 5.19
C ASP A 129 -21.85 -2.01 5.55
N VAL A 130 -21.29 -0.82 5.77
CA VAL A 130 -19.87 -0.65 6.13
C VAL A 130 -19.76 -0.23 7.58
N GLU A 131 -18.97 -0.95 8.33
CA GLU A 131 -18.69 -0.65 9.72
C GLU A 131 -18.14 0.75 9.90
N GLU A 132 -18.69 1.49 10.86
CA GLU A 132 -18.30 2.86 11.15
C GLU A 132 -16.88 2.95 11.73
N GLY A 133 -16.28 4.14 11.70
CA GLY A 133 -14.99 4.44 12.32
C GLY A 133 -13.90 4.91 11.37
N SER A 134 -14.23 5.14 10.09
CA SER A 134 -13.33 5.79 9.15
C SER A 134 -13.86 7.18 8.76
N LEU A 135 -13.10 8.24 9.04
CA LEU A 135 -13.41 9.59 8.58
C LEU A 135 -12.85 9.85 7.18
N GLY A 136 -11.71 9.26 6.87
CA GLY A 136 -11.05 9.41 5.57
C GLY A 136 -11.68 8.53 4.51
N ALA A 137 -11.56 7.24 4.69
CA ALA A 137 -12.12 6.23 3.80
C ALA A 137 -12.01 4.82 4.43
N THR A 138 -12.76 3.88 3.87
CA THR A 138 -12.56 2.45 4.10
C THR A 138 -11.92 1.83 2.86
N VAL A 139 -10.82 1.11 3.04
CA VAL A 139 -10.11 0.39 1.98
C VAL A 139 -10.36 -1.09 2.14
N ASP A 140 -11.01 -1.68 1.16
CA ASP A 140 -11.29 -3.12 1.11
C ASP A 140 -10.29 -3.81 0.19
N LEU A 141 -9.46 -4.66 0.75
CA LEU A 141 -8.53 -5.53 0.05
C LEU A 141 -9.18 -6.90 -0.12
N GLN A 142 -9.38 -7.33 -1.36
CA GLN A 142 -10.00 -8.62 -1.67
C GLN A 142 -8.96 -9.57 -2.26
N THR A 143 -8.75 -10.71 -1.63
CA THR A 143 -7.92 -11.78 -2.19
C THR A 143 -8.72 -12.58 -3.20
N SER A 144 -8.03 -13.23 -4.14
CA SER A 144 -8.66 -14.15 -5.08
C SER A 144 -9.27 -15.35 -4.36
N ARG A 145 -10.40 -15.81 -4.85
CA ARG A 145 -11.08 -17.02 -4.37
C ARG A 145 -10.98 -18.14 -5.40
N PRO A 146 -11.00 -19.40 -5.02
CA PRO A 146 -10.90 -20.52 -5.98
C PRO A 146 -11.98 -20.48 -7.06
N PHE A 147 -13.18 -20.03 -6.71
CA PHE A 147 -14.33 -19.98 -7.62
C PHE A 147 -14.33 -18.76 -8.56
N ASP A 148 -13.43 -17.81 -8.39
CA ASP A 148 -13.26 -16.70 -9.31
C ASP A 148 -12.64 -17.17 -10.64
N PHE A 149 -11.99 -18.33 -10.62
CA PHE A 149 -11.35 -18.94 -11.77
C PHE A 149 -12.15 -20.12 -12.33
N LYS A 150 -12.02 -20.34 -13.65
CA LYS A 150 -12.61 -21.51 -14.31
C LYS A 150 -11.56 -22.61 -14.42
N GLY A 151 -11.67 -23.64 -13.56
CA GLY A 151 -10.74 -24.78 -13.57
C GLY A 151 -9.37 -24.46 -12.99
N PHE A 152 -8.37 -25.16 -13.47
CA PHE A 152 -6.98 -24.97 -13.03
C PHE A 152 -6.41 -23.64 -13.51
N GLN A 153 -5.88 -22.88 -12.58
CA GLN A 153 -5.19 -21.62 -12.84
C GLN A 153 -3.86 -21.60 -12.10
N SER A 154 -2.82 -21.21 -12.81
CA SER A 154 -1.52 -20.96 -12.22
C SER A 154 -0.99 -19.60 -12.64
N MET A 155 -0.43 -18.87 -11.70
CA MET A 155 0.22 -17.58 -11.94
C MET A 155 1.53 -17.58 -11.18
N VAL A 156 2.60 -17.17 -11.83
CA VAL A 156 3.92 -16.97 -11.24
C VAL A 156 4.43 -15.61 -11.69
N SER A 157 4.88 -14.81 -10.74
CA SER A 157 5.49 -13.51 -10.98
C SER A 157 6.88 -13.49 -10.35
N VAL A 158 7.87 -13.08 -11.12
CA VAL A 158 9.24 -12.86 -10.63
C VAL A 158 9.66 -11.46 -11.08
N LYS A 159 10.08 -10.64 -10.13
CA LYS A 159 10.56 -9.28 -10.37
C LYS A 159 11.92 -9.11 -9.72
N GLY A 160 12.79 -8.35 -10.32
CA GLY A 160 14.06 -7.91 -9.74
C GLY A 160 14.13 -6.40 -9.77
N GLY A 161 14.36 -5.77 -8.62
CA GLY A 161 14.69 -4.37 -8.51
C GLY A 161 16.20 -4.20 -8.37
N TYR A 162 16.77 -3.18 -8.98
CA TYR A 162 18.16 -2.79 -8.74
C TYR A 162 18.18 -1.45 -8.05
N ASN A 163 18.84 -1.39 -6.91
CA ASN A 163 19.03 -0.16 -6.17
C ASN A 163 20.46 0.33 -6.41
N ASP A 164 20.61 1.44 -7.10
CA ASP A 164 21.90 2.02 -7.47
C ASP A 164 22.69 2.57 -6.28
N VAL A 165 22.00 2.98 -5.21
CA VAL A 165 22.62 3.49 -3.99
C VAL A 165 23.27 2.34 -3.19
N THR A 166 22.58 1.21 -3.06
CA THR A 166 23.10 0.04 -2.35
C THR A 166 23.95 -0.88 -3.23
N GLY A 167 23.78 -0.80 -4.55
CA GLY A 167 24.40 -1.71 -5.52
C GLY A 167 23.81 -3.13 -5.47
N ASN A 168 22.70 -3.33 -4.76
CA ASN A 168 22.09 -4.64 -4.55
C ASN A 168 20.90 -4.87 -5.48
N ILE A 169 20.66 -6.17 -5.73
CA ILE A 169 19.47 -6.64 -6.44
C ILE A 169 18.44 -7.08 -5.39
N ASP A 170 17.24 -6.58 -5.50
CA ASP A 170 16.12 -6.88 -4.61
C ASP A 170 15.12 -7.80 -5.32
N PRO A 171 15.21 -9.13 -5.08
CA PRO A 171 14.33 -10.11 -5.70
C PRO A 171 12.95 -10.11 -5.05
N ARG A 172 11.94 -10.30 -5.89
CA ARG A 172 10.56 -10.51 -5.46
C ARG A 172 9.96 -11.65 -6.29
N ALA A 173 9.33 -12.60 -5.64
CA ALA A 173 8.60 -13.67 -6.28
C ALA A 173 7.24 -13.86 -5.65
N ALA A 174 6.23 -14.12 -6.48
CA ALA A 174 4.89 -14.46 -6.02
C ALA A 174 4.32 -15.58 -6.88
N PHE A 175 3.48 -16.42 -6.27
CA PHE A 175 2.77 -17.47 -6.98
C PHE A 175 1.33 -17.57 -6.50
N LEU A 176 0.47 -18.05 -7.39
CA LEU A 176 -0.90 -18.40 -7.11
C LEU A 176 -1.25 -19.67 -7.89
N LEU A 177 -1.78 -20.65 -7.19
CA LEU A 177 -2.30 -21.89 -7.77
C LEU A 177 -3.74 -22.06 -7.30
N SER A 178 -4.64 -22.26 -8.22
CA SER A 178 -6.06 -22.47 -7.94
C SER A 178 -6.61 -23.59 -8.78
N ASN A 179 -7.48 -24.43 -8.19
CA ASN A 179 -8.24 -25.40 -8.94
C ASN A 179 -9.61 -25.63 -8.31
N THR A 180 -10.57 -25.99 -9.15
CA THR A 180 -11.91 -26.36 -8.74
C THR A 180 -12.23 -27.77 -9.16
N PHE A 181 -12.81 -28.56 -8.25
CA PHE A 181 -13.12 -29.98 -8.40
C PHE A 181 -14.62 -30.23 -8.21
N ALA A 182 -15.07 -31.44 -8.56
CA ALA A 182 -16.45 -31.91 -8.36
C ALA A 182 -17.50 -30.91 -8.87
N ASP A 183 -17.44 -30.60 -10.16
CA ASP A 183 -18.35 -29.65 -10.83
C ASP A 183 -18.43 -28.28 -10.11
N ARG A 184 -17.26 -27.78 -9.66
CA ARG A 184 -17.11 -26.51 -8.93
C ARG A 184 -17.77 -26.50 -7.55
N THR A 185 -17.92 -27.68 -6.92
CA THR A 185 -18.41 -27.75 -5.55
C THR A 185 -17.27 -27.54 -4.54
N ILE A 186 -16.06 -27.97 -4.90
CA ILE A 186 -14.87 -27.83 -4.04
C ILE A 186 -13.84 -26.98 -4.80
N GLY A 187 -13.29 -25.98 -4.13
CA GLY A 187 -12.25 -25.14 -4.69
C GLY A 187 -11.09 -25.01 -3.70
N VAL A 188 -9.88 -25.12 -4.21
CA VAL A 188 -8.64 -24.92 -3.45
C VAL A 188 -7.81 -23.85 -4.12
N LEU A 189 -7.32 -22.91 -3.34
CA LEU A 189 -6.38 -21.86 -3.78
C LEU A 189 -5.22 -21.79 -2.79
N VAL A 190 -4.02 -21.78 -3.33
CA VAL A 190 -2.79 -21.56 -2.56
C VAL A 190 -2.03 -20.43 -3.22
N SER A 191 -1.65 -19.43 -2.45
CA SER A 191 -0.85 -18.31 -2.92
C SER A 191 0.22 -17.96 -1.90
N GLY A 192 1.33 -17.41 -2.39
CA GLY A 192 2.41 -16.96 -1.54
C GLY A 192 3.27 -15.93 -2.25
N ALA A 193 3.96 -15.11 -1.47
CA ALA A 193 4.92 -14.15 -1.98
C ALA A 193 6.12 -14.08 -1.05
N ILE A 194 7.27 -13.84 -1.65
CA ILE A 194 8.53 -13.58 -0.94
C ILE A 194 9.18 -12.36 -1.59
N SER A 195 9.67 -11.45 -0.77
CA SER A 195 10.43 -10.28 -1.22
C SER A 195 11.59 -10.02 -0.27
N GLN A 196 12.71 -9.63 -0.85
CA GLN A 196 13.87 -9.16 -0.10
C GLN A 196 14.22 -7.77 -0.59
N ARG A 197 14.58 -6.89 0.33
CA ARG A 197 14.95 -5.53 0.00
C ARG A 197 16.12 -5.07 0.85
N HIS A 198 17.03 -4.36 0.20
CA HIS A 198 18.15 -3.69 0.84
C HIS A 198 17.92 -2.18 0.79
N VAL A 199 17.87 -1.56 1.95
CA VAL A 199 17.67 -0.12 2.08
C VAL A 199 18.90 0.50 2.71
N LEU A 200 19.40 1.54 2.07
CA LEU A 200 20.38 2.45 2.62
C LEU A 200 19.78 3.85 2.66
N GLU A 201 19.64 4.41 3.82
CA GLU A 201 19.24 5.79 4.01
C GLU A 201 20.41 6.61 4.54
N GLU A 202 20.81 7.59 3.77
CA GLU A 202 21.79 8.59 4.18
C GLU A 202 21.08 9.92 4.36
N GLY A 203 21.20 10.50 5.55
CA GLY A 203 20.52 11.76 5.81
C GLY A 203 20.76 12.28 7.20
N PHE A 204 20.44 13.53 7.40
CA PHE A 204 20.44 14.18 8.70
C PHE A 204 19.00 14.40 9.14
N ARG A 205 18.63 13.84 10.31
CA ARG A 205 17.30 14.01 10.88
C ARG A 205 17.39 14.65 12.26
N THR A 206 16.56 15.65 12.51
CA THR A 206 16.36 16.21 13.85
C THR A 206 15.05 15.68 14.41
N VAL A 207 15.09 15.05 15.58
CA VAL A 207 13.92 14.44 16.20
C VAL A 207 12.93 15.50 16.69
N ARG A 208 13.43 16.61 17.17
CA ARG A 208 12.66 17.81 17.56
C ARG A 208 13.62 18.97 17.81
N TRP A 209 13.08 20.15 17.74
CA TRP A 209 13.77 21.35 18.22
C TRP A 209 13.50 21.47 19.71
N ASP A 210 14.52 21.24 20.54
CA ASP A 210 14.46 21.43 21.98
C ASP A 210 15.13 22.76 22.35
N ASN A 211 14.65 23.40 23.42
CA ASN A 211 15.18 24.66 23.91
C ASN A 211 16.55 24.56 24.59
N GLY A 212 17.27 23.52 24.31
CA GLY A 212 18.71 23.39 24.63
C GLY A 212 19.09 23.30 26.13
N ALA A 213 18.21 23.69 27.02
CA ALA A 213 18.60 23.94 28.40
C ALA A 213 18.20 22.85 29.41
N SER A 214 17.30 21.91 29.09
CA SER A 214 16.69 21.12 30.14
C SER A 214 16.81 19.61 30.05
N SER A 215 17.38 19.04 29.00
CA SER A 215 17.57 17.58 28.98
C SER A 215 18.43 17.11 27.79
N GLY A 216 19.69 17.42 27.81
CA GLY A 216 20.64 16.94 26.79
C GLY A 216 20.41 17.53 25.40
N GLY A 217 20.01 18.78 25.35
CA GLY A 217 19.79 19.50 24.10
C GLY A 217 21.03 19.56 23.23
N PHE A 218 20.84 19.83 21.95
CA PHE A 218 21.91 19.86 20.97
C PHE A 218 23.00 20.85 21.38
N CYS A 219 24.22 20.36 21.57
CA CYS A 219 25.38 21.22 21.66
C CYS A 219 25.67 21.84 20.32
N ALA A 220 25.98 23.13 20.28
CA ALA A 220 26.47 23.74 19.06
C ALA A 220 27.77 23.04 18.62
N PRO A 221 27.93 22.74 17.32
CA PRO A 221 29.18 22.18 16.84
C PRO A 221 30.37 23.08 17.23
N THR A 222 31.50 22.46 17.51
CA THR A 222 32.73 23.21 17.87
C THR A 222 33.03 24.28 16.80
N GLY A 223 33.13 25.52 17.21
CA GLY A 223 33.38 26.66 16.31
C GLY A 223 32.14 27.41 15.84
N VAL A 224 30.93 27.00 16.21
CA VAL A 224 29.69 27.73 15.94
C VAL A 224 29.26 28.50 17.17
N THR A 225 29.19 29.83 17.07
CA THR A 225 28.64 30.66 18.14
C THR A 225 27.11 30.64 18.05
N PRO A 226 26.39 30.18 19.08
CA PRO A 226 24.93 30.18 19.07
C PRO A 226 24.41 31.63 18.92
N ALA A 227 23.32 31.77 18.15
CA ALA A 227 22.68 33.08 17.99
C ALA A 227 22.07 33.63 19.29
N ASN A 228 21.83 32.76 20.28
CA ASN A 228 21.40 33.14 21.63
C ASN A 228 22.23 32.41 22.70
N PRO A 229 23.30 33.04 23.19
CA PRO A 229 24.22 32.39 24.14
C PRO A 229 23.61 32.08 25.50
N THR A 230 22.47 32.63 25.84
CA THR A 230 21.82 32.38 27.14
C THR A 230 21.15 31.00 27.20
N ASN A 231 20.95 30.31 26.08
CA ASN A 231 20.33 28.99 26.02
C ASN A 231 21.31 27.86 25.66
N SER A 232 22.60 28.14 25.53
CA SER A 232 23.60 27.14 25.26
C SER A 232 24.43 26.86 26.50
N THR A 233 24.04 25.92 27.34
CA THR A 233 24.96 25.25 28.22
C THR A 233 25.74 24.21 27.44
N ALA A 234 26.70 24.66 26.65
CA ALA A 234 27.77 23.78 26.19
C ALA A 234 28.64 23.47 27.39
N THR A 235 28.37 22.39 28.06
CA THR A 235 29.35 21.75 28.95
C THR A 235 30.11 20.76 28.10
N THR A 236 31.36 21.05 27.85
CA THR A 236 32.37 20.13 27.33
C THR A 236 32.46 18.87 28.16
#